data_f85ce1463bb934ee2e640aafbea51805
#
_entry.id   f85ce1463bb934ee2e640aafbea51805
#
_cell.length_a   1.000
_cell.length_b   1.000
_cell.length_c   1.000
_cell.angle_alpha   90.00
_cell.angle_beta   90.00
_cell.angle_gamma   90.00
#
_symmetry.space_group_name_H-M   'P 1'
#
loop_
_entity.id
_entity.type
_entity.pdbx_description
1 polymer ?
#
loop_
_entity_poly.entity_id
_entity_poly.type
_entity_poly.pdbx_seq_one_letter_code
_entity_poly.pdbx_strand_id
1 'polypeptide(L)'
;MQTVTMYIGAFCPYCTMAKKLLHSLGVAEINEIRVDRSPEAFAEMQQLSGQRSIPQIFIGDTHVGGFTDLYGLHREGRLDSLLNP
;
A
#
# COMPACT_ATOMS: atom_id res chain seq x y z
N MET A 1 -15.14 -1.64 -5.10
CA MET A 1 -13.87 -1.05 -4.65
C MET A 1 -12.70 -1.83 -5.23
N GLN A 2 -11.64 -1.14 -5.61
CA GLN A 2 -10.45 -1.77 -6.17
C GLN A 2 -9.74 -2.60 -5.11
N THR A 3 -9.03 -3.65 -5.55
CA THR A 3 -8.17 -4.43 -4.67
C THR A 3 -7.00 -3.58 -4.18
N VAL A 4 -6.74 -3.61 -2.87
CA VAL A 4 -5.59 -2.94 -2.29
C VAL A 4 -4.55 -3.99 -1.93
N THR A 5 -3.34 -3.83 -2.46
CA THR A 5 -2.21 -4.70 -2.17
C THR A 5 -1.13 -3.89 -1.48
N MET A 6 -0.58 -4.42 -0.40
CA MET A 6 0.45 -3.73 0.37
C MET A 6 1.59 -4.68 0.68
N TYR A 7 2.79 -4.31 0.24
CA TYR A 7 4.01 -5.02 0.61
C TYR A 7 4.48 -4.47 1.95
N ILE A 8 4.66 -5.36 2.92
CA ILE A 8 4.91 -5.01 4.31
C ILE A 8 6.08 -5.80 4.87
N GLY A 9 6.50 -5.45 6.08
CA GLY A 9 7.48 -6.19 6.86
C GLY A 9 7.14 -6.15 8.34
N ALA A 10 7.98 -6.78 9.17
CA ALA A 10 7.82 -6.77 10.61
C ALA A 10 8.17 -5.38 11.16
N PHE A 11 7.51 -5.00 12.26
CA PHE A 11 7.83 -3.77 13.02
C PHE A 11 7.85 -2.53 12.12
N CYS A 12 6.82 -2.37 11.31
CA CYS A 12 6.72 -1.27 10.37
C CYS A 12 5.59 -0.32 10.80
N PRO A 13 5.91 0.78 11.52
CA PRO A 13 4.87 1.73 11.94
C PRO A 13 4.11 2.36 10.78
N TYR A 14 4.80 2.66 9.69
CA TYR A 14 4.14 3.24 8.52
C TYR A 14 3.20 2.25 7.83
N CYS A 15 3.52 0.95 7.88
CA CYS A 15 2.60 -0.09 7.39
C CYS A 15 1.32 -0.07 8.22
N THR A 16 1.45 0.02 9.54
CA THR A 16 0.30 0.07 10.44
C THR A 16 -0.54 1.32 10.19
N MET A 17 0.10 2.47 10.03
CA MET A 17 -0.59 3.72 9.76
C MET A 17 -1.34 3.67 8.44
N ALA A 18 -0.72 3.10 7.41
CA ALA A 18 -1.36 2.97 6.10
C ALA A 18 -2.60 2.08 6.18
N LYS A 19 -2.50 0.95 6.89
CA LYS A 19 -3.65 0.05 7.06
C LYS A 19 -4.79 0.74 7.81
N LYS A 20 -4.48 1.50 8.86
CA LYS A 20 -5.51 2.22 9.60
C LYS A 20 -6.23 3.24 8.73
N LEU A 21 -5.48 3.99 7.94
CA LEU A 21 -6.08 4.96 7.04
C LEU A 21 -7.01 4.27 6.04
N LEU A 22 -6.55 3.22 5.40
CA LEU A 22 -7.34 2.50 4.40
C LEU A 22 -8.61 1.90 5.02
N HIS A 23 -8.50 1.29 6.20
CA HIS A 23 -9.68 0.75 6.89
C HIS A 23 -10.67 1.85 7.24
N SER A 24 -10.19 3.03 7.65
CA SER A 24 -11.07 4.15 7.97
C SER A 24 -11.84 4.65 6.76
N LEU A 25 -11.34 4.39 5.56
CA LEU A 25 -11.99 4.79 4.31
C LEU A 25 -12.87 3.68 3.73
N GLY A 26 -13.09 2.61 4.47
CA GLY A 26 -13.99 1.55 4.06
C GLY A 26 -13.34 0.36 3.38
N VAL A 27 -12.01 0.32 3.29
CA VAL A 27 -11.32 -0.84 2.74
C VAL A 27 -11.38 -1.97 3.77
N ALA A 28 -12.17 -3.00 3.49
CA ALA A 28 -12.36 -4.11 4.42
C ALA A 28 -11.17 -5.06 4.43
N GLU A 29 -10.61 -5.34 3.25
CA GLU A 29 -9.53 -6.31 3.10
C GLU A 29 -8.36 -5.70 2.36
N ILE A 30 -7.16 -5.94 2.87
CA ILE A 30 -5.91 -5.54 2.24
C ILE A 30 -5.11 -6.80 1.99
N ASN A 31 -4.67 -6.99 0.73
CA ASN A 31 -3.80 -8.10 0.39
C ASN A 31 -2.39 -7.76 0.85
N GLU A 32 -1.96 -8.34 1.97
CA GLU A 32 -0.67 -8.04 2.59
C GLU A 32 0.37 -9.07 2.17
N ILE A 33 1.52 -8.60 1.68
CA ILE A 33 2.61 -9.45 1.23
C ILE A 33 3.86 -9.13 2.06
N ARG A 34 4.34 -10.12 2.81
CA ARG A 34 5.50 -9.97 3.69
C ARG A 34 6.79 -10.12 2.90
N VAL A 35 7.51 -9.02 2.74
CA VAL A 35 8.78 -9.04 1.99
C VAL A 35 9.97 -9.44 2.86
N ASP A 36 9.82 -9.35 4.19
CA ASP A 36 10.88 -9.77 5.12
C ASP A 36 10.99 -11.30 5.24
N ARG A 37 10.00 -12.02 4.72
CA ARG A 37 9.96 -13.49 4.77
C ARG A 37 10.19 -14.16 3.42
N SER A 38 10.27 -13.38 2.35
CA SER A 38 10.35 -13.93 1.00
C SER A 38 11.21 -13.04 0.13
N PRO A 39 12.42 -13.49 -0.23
CA PRO A 39 13.26 -12.76 -1.18
C PRO A 39 12.56 -12.54 -2.53
N GLU A 40 11.73 -13.49 -2.94
CA GLU A 40 10.98 -13.37 -4.20
C GLU A 40 9.96 -12.23 -4.11
N ALA A 41 9.25 -12.11 -2.98
CA ALA A 41 8.29 -11.04 -2.79
C ALA A 41 8.99 -9.68 -2.74
N PHE A 42 10.16 -9.61 -2.11
CA PHE A 42 10.94 -8.38 -2.09
C PHE A 42 11.36 -7.97 -3.50
N ALA A 43 11.85 -8.92 -4.29
CA ALA A 43 12.26 -8.66 -5.67
C ALA A 43 11.06 -8.19 -6.51
N GLU A 44 9.89 -8.81 -6.34
CA GLU A 44 8.67 -8.43 -7.02
C GLU A 44 8.27 -7.00 -6.67
N MET A 45 8.29 -6.66 -5.38
CA MET A 45 7.99 -5.30 -4.94
C MET A 45 8.94 -4.28 -5.59
N GLN A 46 10.23 -4.58 -5.60
CA GLN A 46 11.23 -3.70 -6.16
C GLN A 46 11.03 -3.51 -7.66
N GLN A 47 10.68 -4.58 -8.36
CA GLN A 47 10.43 -4.52 -9.79
C GLN A 47 9.18 -3.71 -10.12
N LEU A 48 8.10 -3.91 -9.37
CA LEU A 48 6.83 -3.24 -9.63
C LEU A 48 6.83 -1.79 -9.18
N SER A 49 7.51 -1.46 -8.08
CA SER A 49 7.49 -0.11 -7.50
C SER A 49 8.70 0.73 -7.88
N GLY A 50 9.79 0.10 -8.27
CA GLY A 50 11.07 0.77 -8.46
C GLY A 50 11.70 1.20 -7.14
N GLN A 51 11.19 0.72 -6.00
CA GLN A 51 11.64 1.13 -4.67
C GLN A 51 11.90 -0.06 -3.78
N ARG A 52 12.66 0.16 -2.72
CA ARG A 52 13.06 -0.88 -1.77
C ARG A 52 12.47 -0.69 -0.39
N SER A 53 11.79 0.42 -0.15
CA SER A 53 11.19 0.75 1.14
C SER A 53 9.80 0.13 1.30
N ILE A 54 9.37 -0.04 2.53
CA ILE A 54 8.02 -0.49 2.87
C ILE A 54 7.32 0.58 3.71
N PRO A 55 5.99 0.65 3.66
CA PRO A 55 5.12 -0.11 2.79
C PRO A 55 5.21 0.33 1.33
N GLN A 56 4.86 -0.57 0.40
CA GLN A 56 4.57 -0.19 -0.98
C GLN A 56 3.14 -0.57 -1.25
N ILE A 57 2.33 0.39 -1.66
CA ILE A 57 0.88 0.28 -1.75
C ILE A 57 0.45 0.37 -3.19
N PHE A 58 -0.42 -0.56 -3.59
CA PHE A 58 -1.04 -0.58 -4.92
C PHE A 58 -2.55 -0.59 -4.77
N ILE A 59 -3.23 0.21 -5.55
CA ILE A 59 -4.70 0.21 -5.63
C ILE A 59 -5.05 -0.19 -7.05
N GLY A 60 -5.60 -1.40 -7.20
CA GLY A 60 -5.70 -2.03 -8.51
C GLY A 60 -4.30 -2.14 -9.11
N ASP A 61 -4.11 -1.65 -10.31
CA ASP A 61 -2.81 -1.65 -10.98
C ASP A 61 -2.01 -0.35 -10.74
N THR A 62 -2.57 0.57 -9.97
CA THR A 62 -1.93 1.87 -9.73
C THR A 62 -0.96 1.78 -8.56
N HIS A 63 0.30 2.12 -8.81
CA HIS A 63 1.30 2.22 -7.75
C HIS A 63 1.12 3.55 -7.01
N VAL A 64 0.77 3.47 -5.73
CA VAL A 64 0.64 4.66 -4.89
C VAL A 64 1.98 5.05 -4.29
N GLY A 65 2.70 4.09 -3.74
CA GLY A 65 3.96 4.33 -3.04
C GLY A 65 3.86 3.99 -1.57
N GLY A 66 4.51 4.78 -0.73
CA GLY A 66 4.51 4.59 0.71
C GLY A 66 3.36 5.30 1.41
N PHE A 67 3.44 5.36 2.74
CA PHE A 67 2.38 5.98 3.54
C PHE A 67 2.26 7.48 3.24
N THR A 68 3.37 8.18 3.07
CA THR A 68 3.34 9.63 2.81
C THR A 68 2.61 9.92 1.49
N ASP A 69 2.85 9.09 0.48
CA ASP A 69 2.17 9.23 -0.81
C ASP A 69 0.67 8.95 -0.67
N LEU A 70 0.32 7.90 0.08
CA LEU A 70 -1.08 7.55 0.34
C LEU A 70 -1.79 8.69 1.07
N TYR A 71 -1.16 9.22 2.11
CA TYR A 71 -1.73 10.29 2.90
C TYR A 71 -1.88 11.57 2.08
N GLY A 72 -0.92 11.83 1.20
CA GLY A 72 -1.00 12.98 0.29
C GLY A 72 -2.22 12.90 -0.61
N LEU A 73 -2.47 11.73 -1.20
CA LEU A 73 -3.67 11.52 -2.01
C LEU A 73 -4.95 11.72 -1.20
N HIS A 74 -4.95 11.24 0.05
CA HIS A 74 -6.10 11.41 0.93
C HIS A 74 -6.38 12.89 1.19
N ARG A 75 -5.34 13.65 1.50
CA ARG A 75 -5.48 15.09 1.78
C ARG A 75 -5.94 15.88 0.56
N GLU A 76 -5.58 15.43 -0.64
CA GLU A 76 -6.00 16.06 -1.88
C GLU A 76 -7.41 15.66 -2.31
N GLY A 77 -8.04 14.74 -1.58
CA GLY A 77 -9.37 14.26 -1.93
C GLY A 77 -9.37 13.32 -3.13
N ARG A 78 -8.23 12.73 -3.49
CA ARG A 78 -8.08 11.89 -4.68
C ARG A 78 -8.08 10.40 -4.39
N LEU A 79 -7.95 10.03 -3.11
CA LEU A 79 -7.83 8.61 -2.75
C LEU A 79 -9.13 7.85 -2.98
N ASP A 80 -10.26 8.46 -2.67
CA ASP A 80 -11.56 7.81 -2.85
C ASP A 80 -11.81 7.42 -4.30
N SER A 81 -11.46 8.29 -5.24
CA SER A 81 -11.68 8.00 -6.66
C SER A 81 -10.74 6.91 -7.19
N LEU A 82 -9.58 6.71 -6.56
CA LEU A 82 -8.73 5.57 -6.87
C LEU A 82 -9.32 4.27 -6.34
N LEU A 83 -9.90 4.32 -5.14
CA LEU A 83 -10.52 3.14 -4.54
C LEU A 83 -11.83 2.77 -5.23
N ASN A 84 -12.61 3.76 -5.61
CA ASN A 84 -13.94 3.58 -6.22
C ASN A 84 -14.04 4.38 -7.51
N PRO A 85 -13.38 3.92 -8.57
CA PRO A 85 -13.38 4.64 -9.84
C PRO A 85 -14.72 4.63 -10.55
#